data_c96d95937080d70e456f7c706944561f
#
_entry.id   c96d95937080d70e456f7c706944561f
#
_cell.length_a   1.000
_cell.length_b   1.000
_cell.length_c   1.000
_cell.angle_alpha   90.00
_cell.angle_beta   90.00
_cell.angle_gamma   90.00
#
_symmetry.space_group_name_H-M   'P 1'
#
loop_
_entity.id
_entity.type
_entity.pdbx_description
1 polymer ?
#
loop_
_entity_poly.entity_id
_entity_poly.type
_entity_poly.pdbx_seq_one_letter_code
_entity_poly.pdbx_strand_id
1 'polypeptide(L)'
;MRSLIITDGCSFTNWNETWATLLKDTSDLPLINYGHKGNSNDNIVGKFSEKFEGTLSSKNFDTYYIIIQLTGLDRKMINGSISPSIGKIFGDDGWKSQIFNLFGMKNTDDGAGGYDWKSYFENEYSPEKHINDLLINIINLQSYFKSLSNTIDIKYKFILGWDILTMADNNQWSDVDKYCNVDSLLVKDEFESSKKYWEEIDWNGFWFFENEKVKYGGITQWVQYNCNKKDWYRSKDDKHPSYEAHKQFKMGVIEPIIKQMREK
;
A
#
# COMPACT_ATOMS: atom_id res chain seq x y z
N MET A 1 -20.75 21.12 8.73
CA MET A 1 -19.53 20.33 9.01
C MET A 1 -18.76 20.22 7.70
N ARG A 2 -17.50 20.67 7.66
CA ARG A 2 -16.66 20.64 6.45
C ARG A 2 -15.80 19.39 6.50
N SER A 3 -15.83 18.59 5.45
CA SER A 3 -15.09 17.32 5.40
C SER A 3 -14.11 17.31 4.24
N LEU A 4 -13.01 16.59 4.42
CA LEU A 4 -11.94 16.41 3.44
C LEU A 4 -11.60 14.92 3.28
N ILE A 5 -11.44 14.48 2.05
CA ILE A 5 -10.85 13.17 1.76
C ILE A 5 -9.35 13.34 1.55
N ILE A 6 -8.56 12.47 2.20
CA ILE A 6 -7.11 12.37 1.97
C ILE A 6 -6.77 10.96 1.54
N THR A 7 -5.98 10.86 0.48
CA THR A 7 -5.46 9.57 0.00
C THR A 7 -3.94 9.60 -0.03
N ASP A 8 -3.29 8.48 0.26
CA ASP A 8 -1.85 8.28 0.06
C ASP A 8 -1.57 6.88 -0.48
N GLY A 9 -0.44 6.70 -1.13
CA GLY A 9 -0.04 5.42 -1.69
C GLY A 9 1.01 5.53 -2.79
N CYS A 10 1.15 4.46 -3.56
CA CYS A 10 2.10 4.37 -4.67
C CYS A 10 1.43 4.70 -6.03
N SER A 11 1.96 4.15 -7.11
CA SER A 11 1.42 4.29 -8.47
C SER A 11 -0.03 3.81 -8.64
N PHE A 12 -0.53 2.94 -7.78
CA PHE A 12 -1.94 2.52 -7.76
C PHE A 12 -2.88 3.62 -7.22
N THR A 13 -2.34 4.61 -6.54
CA THR A 13 -3.08 5.75 -5.98
C THR A 13 -2.82 7.04 -6.76
N ASN A 14 -1.61 7.23 -7.27
CA ASN A 14 -1.22 8.44 -7.99
C ASN A 14 -0.65 8.14 -9.38
N TRP A 15 -1.54 7.95 -10.31
CA TRP A 15 -1.30 7.95 -11.75
C TRP A 15 -2.53 8.54 -12.43
N ASN A 16 -2.45 8.82 -13.74
CA ASN A 16 -3.63 9.14 -14.51
C ASN A 16 -4.63 7.97 -14.41
N GLU A 17 -5.89 8.28 -14.10
CA GLU A 17 -6.98 7.30 -14.10
C GLU A 17 -6.91 6.22 -12.99
N THR A 18 -6.25 6.51 -11.86
CA THR A 18 -6.33 5.63 -10.68
C THR A 18 -7.64 5.85 -9.91
N TRP A 19 -7.96 4.90 -9.02
CA TRP A 19 -9.14 5.00 -8.17
C TRP A 19 -9.20 6.33 -7.40
N ALA A 20 -8.07 6.86 -6.92
CA ALA A 20 -8.03 8.12 -6.17
C ALA A 20 -8.25 9.33 -7.09
N THR A 21 -7.70 9.31 -8.31
CA THR A 21 -7.93 10.37 -9.30
C THR A 21 -9.42 10.37 -9.73
N LEU A 22 -9.97 9.19 -10.01
CA LEU A 22 -11.39 9.04 -10.36
C LEU A 22 -12.32 9.45 -9.21
N LEU A 23 -11.91 9.20 -7.96
CA LEU A 23 -12.67 9.63 -6.80
C LEU A 23 -12.68 11.16 -6.67
N LYS A 24 -11.56 11.82 -6.94
CA LYS A 24 -11.46 13.29 -6.94
C LYS A 24 -12.44 13.92 -7.93
N ASP A 25 -12.64 13.29 -9.09
CA ASP A 25 -13.49 13.82 -10.15
C ASP A 25 -14.99 13.59 -9.90
N THR A 26 -15.33 12.63 -9.02
CA THR A 26 -16.72 12.22 -8.78
C THR A 26 -17.22 12.46 -7.36
N SER A 27 -16.33 12.77 -6.41
CA SER A 27 -16.71 13.02 -5.03
C SER A 27 -17.39 14.37 -4.83
N ASP A 28 -18.39 14.39 -3.96
CA ASP A 28 -19.01 15.60 -3.43
C ASP A 28 -18.11 16.34 -2.40
N LEU A 29 -17.02 15.69 -1.96
CA LEU A 29 -16.06 16.24 -1.01
C LEU A 29 -14.75 16.61 -1.70
N PRO A 30 -14.06 17.67 -1.23
CA PRO A 30 -12.71 17.96 -1.68
C PRO A 30 -11.77 16.79 -1.35
N LEU A 31 -10.76 16.57 -2.21
CA LEU A 31 -9.79 15.50 -2.06
C LEU A 31 -8.37 16.02 -2.24
N ILE A 32 -7.48 15.59 -1.34
CA ILE A 32 -6.03 15.74 -1.46
C ILE A 32 -5.42 14.36 -1.61
N ASN A 33 -4.57 14.18 -2.61
CA ASN A 33 -3.83 12.95 -2.84
C ASN A 33 -2.34 13.19 -2.58
N TYR A 34 -1.78 12.56 -1.55
CA TYR A 34 -0.35 12.58 -1.23
C TYR A 34 0.42 11.46 -1.95
N GLY A 35 -0.29 10.54 -2.61
CA GLY A 35 0.32 9.41 -3.30
C GLY A 35 1.37 9.84 -4.31
N HIS A 36 2.38 9.00 -4.50
CA HIS A 36 3.47 9.22 -5.44
C HIS A 36 3.85 7.93 -6.18
N LYS A 37 4.15 8.04 -7.47
CA LYS A 37 4.62 6.90 -8.26
C LYS A 37 5.90 6.32 -7.66
N GLY A 38 5.96 5.00 -7.54
CA GLY A 38 7.14 4.34 -6.99
C GLY A 38 7.32 4.48 -5.48
N ASN A 39 6.35 5.04 -4.76
CA ASN A 39 6.44 5.32 -3.34
C ASN A 39 6.74 4.07 -2.49
N SER A 40 7.41 4.25 -1.36
CA SER A 40 7.66 3.23 -0.34
C SER A 40 6.75 3.41 0.87
N ASN A 41 6.58 2.34 1.67
CA ASN A 41 5.80 2.41 2.90
C ASN A 41 6.41 3.38 3.94
N ASP A 42 7.72 3.58 3.95
CA ASP A 42 8.37 4.59 4.81
C ASP A 42 7.85 6.01 4.51
N ASN A 43 7.65 6.33 3.23
CA ASN A 43 7.12 7.64 2.85
C ASN A 43 5.59 7.69 2.95
N ILE A 44 4.90 6.59 2.64
CA ILE A 44 3.43 6.51 2.71
C ILE A 44 2.98 6.64 4.17
N VAL A 45 3.46 5.76 5.04
CA VAL A 45 3.01 5.66 6.43
C VAL A 45 3.93 6.45 7.37
N GLY A 46 5.25 6.27 7.25
CA GLY A 46 6.22 6.87 8.16
C GLY A 46 6.30 8.39 8.06
N LYS A 47 5.94 8.98 6.91
CA LYS A 47 5.90 10.44 6.68
C LYS A 47 4.48 11.01 6.59
N PHE A 48 3.45 10.21 6.85
CA PHE A 48 2.07 10.67 6.70
C PHE A 48 1.74 11.81 7.67
N SER A 49 2.14 11.71 8.93
CA SER A 49 1.88 12.74 9.94
C SER A 49 2.43 14.11 9.54
N GLU A 50 3.65 14.17 9.02
CA GLU A 50 4.27 15.42 8.54
C GLU A 50 3.44 16.07 7.39
N LYS A 51 2.99 15.27 6.42
CA LYS A 51 2.13 15.72 5.32
C LYS A 51 0.76 16.21 5.83
N PHE A 52 0.21 15.47 6.80
CA PHE A 52 -1.10 15.75 7.36
C PHE A 52 -1.08 17.02 8.21
N GLU A 53 -0.06 17.25 9.02
CA GLU A 53 0.12 18.49 9.79
C GLU A 53 0.19 19.72 8.87
N GLY A 54 0.87 19.63 7.72
CA GLY A 54 0.84 20.68 6.72
C GLY A 54 -0.57 20.99 6.20
N THR A 55 -1.41 19.97 6.08
CA THR A 55 -2.82 20.15 5.70
C THR A 55 -3.65 20.72 6.85
N LEU A 56 -3.48 20.24 8.08
CA LEU A 56 -4.16 20.78 9.26
C LEU A 56 -3.86 22.27 9.46
N SER A 57 -2.60 22.67 9.29
CA SER A 57 -2.16 24.07 9.44
C SER A 57 -2.71 24.98 8.37
N SER A 58 -2.96 24.49 7.16
CA SER A 58 -3.40 25.29 6.00
C SER A 58 -4.90 25.25 5.77
N LYS A 59 -5.63 24.28 6.33
CA LYS A 59 -7.03 24.01 6.05
C LYS A 59 -7.79 23.69 7.32
N ASN A 60 -8.99 24.25 7.42
CA ASN A 60 -9.86 24.05 8.58
C ASN A 60 -11.05 23.18 8.16
N PHE A 61 -10.94 21.87 8.37
CA PHE A 61 -12.02 20.90 8.22
C PHE A 61 -12.36 20.28 9.58
N ASP A 62 -13.60 19.87 9.74
CA ASP A 62 -14.11 19.27 10.98
C ASP A 62 -13.88 17.76 10.98
N THR A 63 -13.96 17.13 9.78
CA THR A 63 -13.83 15.68 9.58
C THR A 63 -12.85 15.36 8.45
N TYR A 64 -12.01 14.35 8.65
CA TYR A 64 -11.06 13.84 7.66
C TYR A 64 -11.33 12.35 7.40
N TYR A 65 -11.59 12.01 6.13
CA TYR A 65 -11.70 10.63 5.65
C TYR A 65 -10.39 10.25 4.97
N ILE A 66 -9.63 9.34 5.57
CA ILE A 66 -8.26 9.02 5.15
C ILE A 66 -8.19 7.60 4.61
N ILE A 67 -7.68 7.43 3.40
CA ILE A 67 -7.43 6.12 2.80
C ILE A 67 -5.95 6.01 2.40
N ILE A 68 -5.24 5.09 3.04
CA ILE A 68 -3.80 4.88 2.87
C ILE A 68 -3.57 3.52 2.20
N GLN A 69 -3.02 3.54 0.98
CA GLN A 69 -2.70 2.33 0.25
C GLN A 69 -1.25 1.93 0.50
N LEU A 70 -1.05 0.78 1.14
CA LEU A 70 0.26 0.19 1.35
C LEU A 70 0.79 -0.45 0.06
N THR A 71 2.09 -0.45 -0.11
CA THR A 71 2.81 -1.03 -1.25
C THR A 71 3.72 -2.18 -0.82
N GLY A 72 4.44 -2.77 -1.76
CA GLY A 72 5.39 -3.85 -1.47
C GLY A 72 6.47 -3.48 -0.46
N LEU A 73 7.00 -4.52 0.18
CA LEU A 73 8.08 -4.40 1.16
C LEU A 73 9.46 -4.22 0.51
N ASP A 74 9.50 -4.33 -0.81
CA ASP A 74 10.70 -4.26 -1.65
C ASP A 74 11.22 -2.85 -1.93
N ARG A 75 10.60 -1.84 -1.31
CA ARG A 75 10.98 -0.43 -1.47
C ARG A 75 11.33 0.19 -0.14
N LYS A 76 12.43 0.94 -0.13
CA LYS A 76 12.93 1.66 1.03
C LYS A 76 13.18 3.13 0.70
N MET A 77 13.02 4.00 1.70
CA MET A 77 13.42 5.39 1.61
C MET A 77 14.64 5.63 2.53
N ILE A 78 15.71 6.17 1.96
CA ILE A 78 16.92 6.55 2.71
C ILE A 78 17.29 7.99 2.29
N ASN A 79 17.45 8.87 3.26
CA ASN A 79 17.80 10.29 3.03
C ASN A 79 16.94 11.00 1.98
N GLY A 80 15.63 10.69 1.93
CA GLY A 80 14.71 11.26 0.97
C GLY A 80 14.70 10.60 -0.42
N SER A 81 15.63 9.69 -0.69
CA SER A 81 15.63 8.87 -1.92
C SER A 81 14.84 7.59 -1.70
N ILE A 82 13.97 7.25 -2.66
CA ILE A 82 13.20 6.00 -2.64
C ILE A 82 13.87 5.00 -3.58
N SER A 83 14.09 3.78 -3.09
CA SER A 83 14.69 2.72 -3.89
C SER A 83 13.82 2.38 -5.12
N PRO A 84 14.42 2.00 -6.26
CA PRO A 84 13.73 1.22 -7.26
C PRO A 84 13.17 -0.06 -6.64
N SER A 85 12.20 -0.71 -7.29
CA SER A 85 11.79 -2.05 -6.84
C SER A 85 12.97 -3.03 -6.99
N ILE A 86 13.03 -4.03 -6.11
CA ILE A 86 14.07 -5.07 -6.16
C ILE A 86 14.16 -5.69 -7.56
N GLY A 87 13.05 -5.96 -8.22
CA GLY A 87 13.03 -6.47 -9.59
C GLY A 87 13.71 -5.57 -10.62
N LYS A 88 13.72 -4.25 -10.43
CA LYS A 88 14.49 -3.34 -11.30
C LYS A 88 15.98 -3.39 -11.02
N ILE A 89 16.38 -3.63 -9.78
CA ILE A 89 17.81 -3.70 -9.38
C ILE A 89 18.42 -5.03 -9.80
N PHE A 90 17.70 -6.14 -9.63
CA PHE A 90 18.21 -7.50 -9.82
C PHE A 90 17.61 -8.25 -11.01
N GLY A 91 16.63 -7.65 -11.71
CA GLY A 91 15.89 -8.26 -12.82
C GLY A 91 14.74 -9.18 -12.36
N ASP A 92 13.85 -9.49 -13.31
CA ASP A 92 12.60 -10.22 -13.01
C ASP A 92 12.81 -11.65 -12.48
N ASP A 93 13.96 -12.28 -12.80
CA ASP A 93 14.28 -13.62 -12.32
C ASP A 93 14.65 -13.66 -10.83
N GLY A 94 15.09 -12.54 -10.25
CA GLY A 94 15.33 -12.38 -8.81
C GLY A 94 14.04 -12.38 -7.98
N TRP A 95 12.92 -12.10 -8.62
CA TRP A 95 11.61 -12.05 -7.99
C TRP A 95 10.95 -13.43 -7.84
N LYS A 96 11.33 -14.39 -8.68
CA LYS A 96 10.69 -15.72 -8.72
C LYS A 96 11.06 -16.63 -7.56
N SER A 97 12.06 -16.27 -6.78
CA SER A 97 12.58 -17.14 -5.73
C SER A 97 12.30 -16.67 -4.32
N GLN A 98 11.09 -16.20 -4.03
CA GLN A 98 10.66 -15.65 -2.76
C GLN A 98 10.83 -14.12 -2.67
N ILE A 99 9.83 -13.48 -2.08
CA ILE A 99 9.76 -12.04 -1.76
C ILE A 99 11.07 -11.46 -1.19
N PHE A 100 11.99 -12.29 -0.76
CA PHE A 100 13.15 -11.95 0.01
C PHE A 100 14.48 -12.53 -0.50
N ASN A 101 14.51 -13.19 -1.64
CA ASN A 101 15.75 -13.72 -2.19
C ASN A 101 16.37 -12.77 -3.20
N LEU A 102 17.51 -12.22 -2.82
CA LEU A 102 18.35 -11.37 -3.65
C LEU A 102 19.23 -12.21 -4.57
N PHE A 103 18.67 -12.82 -5.63
CA PHE A 103 19.44 -13.59 -6.60
C PHE A 103 19.38 -12.99 -8.01
N GLY A 104 20.48 -13.05 -8.70
CA GLY A 104 20.58 -12.67 -10.11
C GLY A 104 20.85 -11.20 -10.36
N MET A 105 21.98 -10.70 -9.87
CA MET A 105 22.42 -9.34 -10.08
C MET A 105 22.69 -9.01 -11.54
N LYS A 106 21.92 -8.10 -12.12
CA LYS A 106 22.33 -7.34 -13.30
C LYS A 106 22.56 -5.89 -12.88
N ASN A 107 23.69 -5.34 -13.31
CA ASN A 107 23.96 -3.91 -13.11
C ASN A 107 22.85 -3.09 -13.75
N THR A 108 22.06 -2.41 -12.94
CA THR A 108 21.19 -1.35 -13.39
C THR A 108 21.57 -0.09 -12.64
N ASP A 109 22.09 0.86 -13.39
CA ASP A 109 22.36 2.23 -12.97
C ASP A 109 21.06 2.96 -12.73
N ASP A 110 20.37 2.83 -11.61
CA ASP A 110 19.21 3.67 -11.43
C ASP A 110 18.76 3.85 -10.00
N GLY A 111 19.69 4.20 -9.15
CA GLY A 111 19.36 4.86 -7.91
C GLY A 111 18.98 6.32 -8.17
N ALA A 112 17.70 6.65 -8.16
CA ALA A 112 17.33 8.03 -8.01
C ALA A 112 18.00 8.58 -6.74
N GLY A 113 18.81 9.61 -6.89
CA GLY A 113 19.48 10.28 -5.78
C GLY A 113 20.89 9.82 -5.43
N GLY A 114 21.56 9.03 -6.28
CA GLY A 114 22.99 8.69 -6.08
C GLY A 114 23.27 7.75 -4.91
N TYR A 115 22.27 7.07 -4.36
CA TYR A 115 22.43 6.04 -3.34
C TYR A 115 22.72 4.69 -3.96
N ASP A 116 23.68 3.94 -3.43
CA ASP A 116 24.00 2.60 -3.90
C ASP A 116 22.97 1.57 -3.39
N TRP A 117 21.82 1.54 -4.06
CA TRP A 117 20.72 0.64 -3.71
C TRP A 117 21.09 -0.84 -3.86
N LYS A 118 22.03 -1.16 -4.76
CA LYS A 118 22.51 -2.53 -4.94
C LYS A 118 23.24 -2.98 -3.70
N SER A 119 24.22 -2.19 -3.23
CA SER A 119 24.96 -2.48 -2.00
C SER A 119 24.04 -2.57 -0.79
N TYR A 120 23.03 -1.67 -0.70
CA TYR A 120 22.03 -1.72 0.37
C TYR A 120 21.29 -3.06 0.41
N PHE A 121 20.73 -3.49 -0.72
CA PHE A 121 19.98 -4.75 -0.76
C PHE A 121 20.86 -5.99 -0.59
N GLU A 122 22.11 -5.93 -0.97
CA GLU A 122 23.08 -7.03 -0.79
C GLU A 122 23.56 -7.16 0.67
N ASN A 123 23.76 -6.05 1.36
CA ASN A 123 24.50 -6.04 2.61
C ASN A 123 23.69 -5.56 3.83
N GLU A 124 22.65 -4.76 3.63
CA GLU A 124 21.92 -4.11 4.73
C GLU A 124 20.42 -4.50 4.75
N TYR A 125 19.89 -5.02 3.64
CA TYR A 125 18.48 -5.38 3.55
C TYR A 125 18.14 -6.57 4.43
N SER A 126 17.12 -6.40 5.26
CA SER A 126 16.53 -7.45 6.07
C SER A 126 15.00 -7.43 5.90
N PRO A 127 14.40 -8.51 5.37
CA PRO A 127 12.95 -8.63 5.28
C PRO A 127 12.25 -8.42 6.62
N GLU A 128 12.76 -9.06 7.66
CA GLU A 128 12.24 -8.94 9.02
C GLU A 128 12.26 -7.48 9.51
N LYS A 129 13.38 -6.77 9.28
CA LYS A 129 13.49 -5.35 9.63
C LYS A 129 12.48 -4.51 8.86
N HIS A 130 12.30 -4.74 7.54
CA HIS A 130 11.35 -3.99 6.72
C HIS A 130 9.91 -4.20 7.18
N ILE A 131 9.55 -5.43 7.55
CA ILE A 131 8.24 -5.74 8.12
C ILE A 131 8.07 -5.03 9.46
N ASN A 132 9.04 -5.13 10.36
CA ASN A 132 8.98 -4.47 11.65
C ASN A 132 8.86 -2.95 11.51
N ASP A 133 9.66 -2.34 10.62
CA ASP A 133 9.58 -0.91 10.33
C ASP A 133 8.17 -0.52 9.85
N LEU A 134 7.56 -1.32 8.95
CA LEU A 134 6.20 -1.08 8.49
C LEU A 134 5.18 -1.17 9.63
N LEU A 135 5.22 -2.25 10.43
CA LEU A 135 4.29 -2.44 11.54
C LEU A 135 4.40 -1.32 12.58
N ILE A 136 5.63 -0.93 12.93
CA ILE A 136 5.90 0.19 13.85
C ILE A 136 5.36 1.50 13.27
N ASN A 137 5.57 1.78 12.00
CA ASN A 137 5.05 2.98 11.35
C ASN A 137 3.51 3.02 11.36
N ILE A 138 2.85 1.87 11.16
CA ILE A 138 1.39 1.77 11.26
C ILE A 138 0.91 2.06 12.69
N ILE A 139 1.53 1.46 13.71
CA ILE A 139 1.21 1.69 15.13
C ILE A 139 1.36 3.16 15.47
N ASN A 140 2.47 3.77 15.08
CA ASN A 140 2.74 5.18 15.33
C ASN A 140 1.67 6.08 14.68
N LEU A 141 1.29 5.77 13.44
CA LEU A 141 0.28 6.56 12.73
C LEU A 141 -1.12 6.37 13.33
N GLN A 142 -1.50 5.16 13.74
CA GLN A 142 -2.76 4.91 14.45
C GLN A 142 -2.80 5.65 15.80
N SER A 143 -1.68 5.63 16.52
CA SER A 143 -1.52 6.38 17.78
C SER A 143 -1.62 7.90 17.58
N TYR A 144 -1.02 8.40 16.49
CA TYR A 144 -1.12 9.80 16.11
C TYR A 144 -2.57 10.20 15.80
N PHE A 145 -3.30 9.43 15.00
CA PHE A 145 -4.72 9.70 14.74
C PHE A 145 -5.56 9.68 16.01
N LYS A 146 -5.30 8.72 16.90
CA LYS A 146 -5.96 8.64 18.20
C LYS A 146 -5.67 9.89 19.06
N SER A 147 -4.45 10.42 19.04
CA SER A 147 -4.09 11.62 19.80
C SER A 147 -4.85 12.86 19.34
N LEU A 148 -5.18 12.94 18.05
CA LEU A 148 -5.93 14.05 17.46
C LEU A 148 -7.44 13.92 17.62
N SER A 149 -7.97 12.74 17.97
CA SER A 149 -9.41 12.44 17.97
C SER A 149 -10.23 13.28 18.97
N ASN A 150 -9.59 13.94 19.92
CA ASN A 150 -10.25 14.88 20.85
C ASN A 150 -10.51 16.26 20.24
N THR A 151 -9.87 16.60 19.12
CA THR A 151 -9.91 17.92 18.49
C THR A 151 -10.49 17.90 17.09
N ILE A 152 -10.32 16.82 16.37
CA ILE A 152 -10.80 16.63 15.00
C ILE A 152 -11.34 15.21 14.81
N ASP A 153 -12.36 15.05 13.97
CA ASP A 153 -12.91 13.74 13.62
C ASP A 153 -12.07 13.13 12.49
N ILE A 154 -11.32 12.07 12.81
CA ILE A 154 -10.49 11.32 11.87
C ILE A 154 -11.05 9.91 11.71
N LYS A 155 -11.41 9.57 10.49
CA LYS A 155 -11.83 8.22 10.10
C LYS A 155 -10.91 7.72 9.01
N TYR A 156 -10.30 6.55 9.22
CA TYR A 156 -9.27 6.06 8.30
C TYR A 156 -9.44 4.58 7.95
N LYS A 157 -8.90 4.21 6.80
CA LYS A 157 -8.68 2.84 6.37
C LYS A 157 -7.32 2.69 5.68
N PHE A 158 -6.60 1.66 6.08
CA PHE A 158 -5.50 1.11 5.29
C PHE A 158 -6.06 0.11 4.28
N ILE A 159 -5.54 0.13 3.07
CA ILE A 159 -5.79 -0.87 2.03
C ILE A 159 -4.46 -1.36 1.48
N LEU A 160 -4.40 -2.56 0.95
CA LEU A 160 -3.18 -3.10 0.35
C LEU A 160 -3.21 -2.91 -1.17
N GLY A 161 -2.07 -2.63 -1.78
CA GLY A 161 -1.92 -2.75 -3.23
C GLY A 161 -2.05 -4.20 -3.68
N TRP A 162 -1.47 -5.10 -2.91
CA TRP A 162 -1.55 -6.57 -3.02
C TRP A 162 -1.25 -7.19 -1.65
N ASP A 163 -1.37 -8.51 -1.52
CA ASP A 163 -1.01 -9.19 -0.28
C ASP A 163 0.48 -9.01 0.04
N ILE A 164 0.76 -8.42 1.19
CA ILE A 164 2.09 -8.21 1.76
C ILE A 164 2.19 -8.76 3.19
N LEU A 165 1.16 -9.41 3.66
CA LEU A 165 1.04 -9.88 5.05
C LEU A 165 1.21 -11.38 5.19
N THR A 166 1.25 -12.12 4.07
CA THR A 166 1.45 -13.56 4.08
C THR A 166 2.71 -13.95 3.29
N MET A 167 3.22 -15.14 3.61
CA MET A 167 4.32 -15.79 2.91
C MET A 167 3.82 -16.65 1.74
N ALA A 168 2.59 -16.41 1.27
CA ALA A 168 2.10 -17.09 0.08
C ALA A 168 3.13 -16.96 -1.04
N ASP A 169 3.34 -18.03 -1.79
CA ASP A 169 4.21 -18.00 -2.99
C ASP A 169 3.60 -17.03 -4.01
N ASN A 170 4.01 -15.79 -3.86
CA ASN A 170 3.21 -14.65 -4.20
C ASN A 170 3.83 -13.91 -5.33
N ASN A 171 3.54 -14.39 -6.45
CA ASN A 171 3.53 -13.51 -7.57
C ASN A 171 2.19 -12.73 -7.54
N GLN A 172 2.20 -11.46 -7.11
CA GLN A 172 1.05 -10.54 -7.20
C GLN A 172 0.42 -10.56 -8.61
N TRP A 173 1.12 -11.13 -9.57
CA TRP A 173 0.80 -11.27 -10.99
C TRP A 173 0.38 -12.70 -11.37
N SER A 174 0.34 -13.63 -10.41
CA SER A 174 -0.07 -15.01 -10.70
C SER A 174 -1.53 -15.08 -11.12
N ASP A 175 -1.88 -16.13 -11.86
CA ASP A 175 -3.27 -16.38 -12.22
C ASP A 175 -4.14 -16.50 -10.96
N VAL A 176 -5.29 -15.84 -10.97
CA VAL A 176 -6.26 -15.86 -9.87
C VAL A 176 -6.63 -17.27 -9.42
N ASP A 177 -6.72 -18.21 -10.36
CA ASP A 177 -7.08 -19.60 -10.05
C ASP A 177 -6.04 -20.33 -9.19
N LYS A 178 -4.79 -19.84 -9.19
CA LYS A 178 -3.67 -20.40 -8.43
C LYS A 178 -3.38 -19.64 -7.15
N TYR A 179 -3.86 -18.41 -7.03
CA TYR A 179 -3.59 -17.61 -5.86
C TYR A 179 -4.46 -18.05 -4.69
N CYS A 180 -3.82 -18.46 -3.60
CA CYS A 180 -4.49 -18.81 -2.35
C CYS A 180 -3.56 -18.44 -1.19
N ASN A 181 -4.07 -17.72 -0.20
CA ASN A 181 -3.29 -17.35 0.98
C ASN A 181 -3.99 -17.64 2.33
N VAL A 182 -5.17 -18.28 2.32
CA VAL A 182 -5.91 -18.57 3.56
C VAL A 182 -5.14 -19.48 4.53
N ASP A 183 -4.35 -20.41 3.96
CA ASP A 183 -3.52 -21.35 4.72
C ASP A 183 -2.04 -20.97 4.73
N SER A 184 -1.70 -19.78 4.19
CA SER A 184 -0.32 -19.34 4.13
C SER A 184 0.15 -18.78 5.46
N LEU A 185 1.43 -19.03 5.79
CA LEU A 185 2.07 -18.49 6.96
C LEU A 185 2.00 -16.95 6.93
N LEU A 186 1.64 -16.34 8.03
CA LEU A 186 1.69 -14.88 8.17
C LEU A 186 3.13 -14.42 8.39
N VAL A 187 3.45 -13.22 7.90
CA VAL A 187 4.79 -12.63 8.10
C VAL A 187 5.18 -12.55 9.58
N LYS A 188 4.21 -12.37 10.49
CA LYS A 188 4.46 -12.39 11.93
C LYS A 188 4.85 -13.76 12.47
N ASP A 189 4.44 -14.82 11.81
CA ASP A 189 4.74 -16.21 12.25
C ASP A 189 6.06 -16.70 11.65
N GLU A 190 6.50 -16.10 10.53
CA GLU A 190 7.86 -16.28 9.99
C GLU A 190 8.89 -15.53 10.82
N PHE A 191 8.60 -14.31 11.28
CA PHE A 191 9.53 -13.47 12.01
C PHE A 191 9.04 -13.22 13.44
N GLU A 192 9.63 -13.92 14.40
CA GLU A 192 9.24 -13.87 15.83
C GLU A 192 9.20 -12.45 16.40
N SER A 193 10.15 -11.59 15.99
CA SER A 193 10.19 -10.19 16.43
C SER A 193 8.99 -9.36 15.96
N SER A 194 8.29 -9.79 14.92
CA SER A 194 7.13 -9.10 14.36
C SER A 194 5.85 -9.32 15.16
N LYS A 195 5.76 -10.39 15.93
CA LYS A 195 4.52 -10.78 16.66
C LYS A 195 4.01 -9.69 17.57
N LYS A 196 4.89 -9.12 18.41
CA LYS A 196 4.52 -8.05 19.34
C LYS A 196 3.93 -6.83 18.65
N TYR A 197 4.50 -6.42 17.52
CA TYR A 197 3.98 -5.28 16.76
C TYR A 197 2.65 -5.61 16.07
N TRP A 198 2.52 -6.85 15.57
CA TRP A 198 1.27 -7.31 14.97
C TRP A 198 0.09 -7.24 15.94
N GLU A 199 0.31 -7.59 17.22
CA GLU A 199 -0.71 -7.57 18.27
C GLU A 199 -1.12 -6.15 18.70
N GLU A 200 -0.24 -5.15 18.49
CA GLU A 200 -0.51 -3.76 18.82
C GLU A 200 -1.34 -3.02 17.73
N ILE A 201 -1.43 -3.57 16.52
CA ILE A 201 -2.14 -2.95 15.40
C ILE A 201 -3.66 -3.07 15.60
N ASP A 202 -4.38 -1.97 15.46
CA ASP A 202 -5.84 -2.00 15.28
C ASP A 202 -6.19 -2.41 13.84
N TRP A 203 -6.40 -3.71 13.65
CA TRP A 203 -6.76 -4.28 12.37
C TRP A 203 -8.17 -3.84 11.89
N ASN A 204 -9.04 -3.29 12.74
CA ASN A 204 -10.30 -2.70 12.31
C ASN A 204 -10.07 -1.45 11.43
N GLY A 205 -8.91 -0.84 11.51
CA GLY A 205 -8.45 0.22 10.62
C GLY A 205 -8.12 -0.25 9.20
N PHE A 206 -8.21 -1.54 8.88
CA PHE A 206 -7.88 -2.10 7.58
C PHE A 206 -9.11 -2.51 6.79
N TRP A 207 -8.96 -2.51 5.48
CA TRP A 207 -9.80 -3.22 4.54
C TRP A 207 -8.95 -4.25 3.80
N PHE A 208 -9.40 -5.49 3.76
CA PHE A 208 -8.82 -6.58 3.01
C PHE A 208 -9.84 -7.12 2.01
N PHE A 209 -9.36 -7.56 0.86
CA PHE A 209 -10.15 -8.42 0.01
C PHE A 209 -10.12 -9.83 0.59
N GLU A 210 -11.30 -10.38 0.86
CA GLU A 210 -11.47 -11.70 1.44
C GLU A 210 -12.47 -12.53 0.63
N ASN A 211 -12.15 -13.81 0.46
CA ASN A 211 -13.03 -14.85 -0.05
C ASN A 211 -12.56 -16.22 0.47
N GLU A 212 -13.06 -17.31 -0.11
CA GLU A 212 -12.70 -18.68 0.28
C GLU A 212 -11.21 -19.03 0.12
N LYS A 213 -10.47 -18.33 -0.77
CA LYS A 213 -9.05 -18.56 -1.06
C LYS A 213 -8.14 -17.44 -0.56
N VAL A 214 -8.68 -16.27 -0.32
CA VAL A 214 -7.89 -15.05 -0.03
C VAL A 214 -8.39 -14.41 1.25
N LYS A 215 -7.49 -14.16 2.20
CA LYS A 215 -7.82 -13.52 3.48
C LYS A 215 -7.23 -12.11 3.62
N TYR A 216 -6.06 -11.88 3.07
CA TYR A 216 -5.35 -10.60 3.17
C TYR A 216 -5.05 -10.01 1.79
N GLY A 217 -6.02 -10.08 0.89
CA GLY A 217 -5.88 -9.52 -0.45
C GLY A 217 -5.94 -8.00 -0.48
N GLY A 218 -5.30 -7.43 -1.49
CA GLY A 218 -5.35 -6.01 -1.79
C GLY A 218 -6.10 -5.71 -3.10
N ILE A 219 -5.78 -4.57 -3.69
CA ILE A 219 -6.38 -4.12 -4.97
C ILE A 219 -6.18 -5.17 -6.06
N THR A 220 -4.97 -5.73 -6.18
CA THR A 220 -4.66 -6.71 -7.23
C THR A 220 -5.56 -7.94 -7.14
N GLN A 221 -5.67 -8.54 -5.95
CA GLN A 221 -6.52 -9.72 -5.75
C GLN A 221 -8.00 -9.39 -5.98
N TRP A 222 -8.46 -8.24 -5.47
CA TRP A 222 -9.84 -7.82 -5.73
C TRP A 222 -10.13 -7.67 -7.22
N VAL A 223 -9.24 -7.03 -7.96
CA VAL A 223 -9.37 -6.83 -9.42
C VAL A 223 -9.42 -8.17 -10.15
N GLN A 224 -8.53 -9.11 -9.81
CA GLN A 224 -8.47 -10.42 -10.43
C GLN A 224 -9.74 -11.25 -10.20
N TYR A 225 -10.40 -11.10 -9.05
CA TYR A 225 -11.62 -11.84 -8.73
C TYR A 225 -12.91 -11.16 -9.21
N ASN A 226 -12.93 -9.85 -9.34
CA ASN A 226 -14.15 -9.10 -9.59
C ASN A 226 -14.24 -8.45 -10.98
N CYS A 227 -13.11 -8.32 -11.68
CA CYS A 227 -13.06 -7.73 -13.02
C CYS A 227 -12.87 -8.80 -14.11
N ASN A 228 -13.28 -8.50 -15.34
CA ASN A 228 -12.96 -9.35 -16.47
C ASN A 228 -11.44 -9.40 -16.71
N LYS A 229 -10.90 -10.57 -17.08
CA LYS A 229 -9.45 -10.78 -17.29
C LYS A 229 -8.81 -9.77 -18.25
N LYS A 230 -9.52 -9.35 -19.28
CA LYS A 230 -9.06 -8.33 -20.25
C LYS A 230 -8.88 -6.93 -19.63
N ASP A 231 -9.53 -6.67 -18.51
CA ASP A 231 -9.56 -5.38 -17.83
C ASP A 231 -8.61 -5.35 -16.60
N TRP A 232 -7.92 -6.46 -16.27
CA TRP A 232 -7.06 -6.50 -15.07
C TRP A 232 -5.92 -5.51 -15.12
N TYR A 233 -5.22 -5.41 -16.25
CA TYR A 233 -3.98 -4.65 -16.40
C TYR A 233 -4.04 -3.66 -17.55
N ARG A 234 -3.23 -2.62 -17.47
CA ARG A 234 -3.10 -1.61 -18.52
C ARG A 234 -2.62 -2.21 -19.84
N SER A 235 -1.64 -3.13 -19.76
CA SER A 235 -1.13 -3.87 -20.93
C SER A 235 -0.50 -5.18 -20.51
N LYS A 236 -0.02 -5.95 -21.48
CA LYS A 236 0.75 -7.17 -21.21
C LYS A 236 2.03 -6.89 -20.41
N ASP A 237 2.67 -5.76 -20.65
CA ASP A 237 3.94 -5.38 -20.04
C ASP A 237 3.79 -4.41 -18.87
N ASP A 238 2.63 -3.77 -18.72
CA ASP A 238 2.28 -2.91 -17.58
C ASP A 238 1.20 -3.56 -16.72
N LYS A 239 1.63 -4.15 -15.62
CA LYS A 239 0.76 -4.87 -14.66
C LYS A 239 0.04 -3.97 -13.66
N HIS A 240 0.09 -2.66 -13.81
CA HIS A 240 -0.80 -1.79 -13.05
C HIS A 240 -2.25 -2.06 -13.42
N PRO A 241 -3.19 -1.99 -12.47
CA PRO A 241 -4.60 -2.11 -12.80
C PRO A 241 -5.00 -1.14 -13.92
N SER A 242 -5.85 -1.60 -14.83
CA SER A 242 -6.36 -0.78 -15.92
C SER A 242 -7.28 0.34 -15.41
N TYR A 243 -7.62 1.28 -16.29
CA TYR A 243 -8.64 2.28 -15.99
C TYR A 243 -9.95 1.65 -15.52
N GLU A 244 -10.44 0.65 -16.24
CA GLU A 244 -11.70 -0.02 -15.91
C GLU A 244 -11.61 -0.76 -14.57
N ALA A 245 -10.47 -1.42 -14.28
CA ALA A 245 -10.23 -2.05 -12.98
C ALA A 245 -10.24 -1.02 -11.84
N HIS A 246 -9.57 0.12 -12.01
CA HIS A 246 -9.58 1.19 -11.02
C HIS A 246 -10.97 1.79 -10.82
N LYS A 247 -11.74 1.96 -11.90
CA LYS A 247 -13.11 2.46 -11.85
C LYS A 247 -14.02 1.50 -11.06
N GLN A 248 -13.95 0.20 -11.37
CA GLN A 248 -14.72 -0.82 -10.66
C GLN A 248 -14.30 -0.91 -9.19
N PHE A 249 -12.99 -0.87 -8.89
CA PHE A 249 -12.48 -0.86 -7.51
C PHE A 249 -12.97 0.37 -6.74
N LYS A 250 -12.94 1.55 -7.35
CA LYS A 250 -13.50 2.77 -6.74
C LYS A 250 -14.96 2.56 -6.35
N MET A 251 -15.78 2.09 -7.28
CA MET A 251 -17.23 1.91 -7.06
C MET A 251 -17.53 0.77 -6.09
N GLY A 252 -16.83 -0.35 -6.19
CA GLY A 252 -17.08 -1.56 -5.41
C GLY A 252 -16.45 -1.57 -4.02
N VAL A 253 -15.43 -0.75 -3.78
CA VAL A 253 -14.67 -0.76 -2.52
C VAL A 253 -14.55 0.63 -1.90
N ILE A 254 -14.00 1.60 -2.63
CA ILE A 254 -13.64 2.90 -2.04
C ILE A 254 -14.88 3.72 -1.66
N GLU A 255 -15.85 3.83 -2.56
CA GLU A 255 -17.10 4.55 -2.25
C GLU A 255 -17.89 3.92 -1.08
N PRO A 256 -18.05 2.58 -1.00
CA PRO A 256 -18.60 1.91 0.17
C PRO A 256 -17.82 2.19 1.46
N ILE A 257 -16.48 2.18 1.44
CA ILE A 257 -15.64 2.52 2.60
C ILE A 257 -15.93 3.96 3.07
N ILE A 258 -15.93 4.93 2.16
CA ILE A 258 -16.21 6.33 2.49
C ILE A 258 -17.62 6.48 3.04
N LYS A 259 -18.61 5.83 2.40
CA LYS A 259 -20.00 5.84 2.90
C LYS A 259 -20.08 5.30 4.32
N GLN A 260 -19.46 4.16 4.61
CA GLN A 260 -19.41 3.57 5.94
C GLN A 260 -18.74 4.49 6.98
N MET A 261 -17.67 5.21 6.58
CA MET A 261 -17.02 6.19 7.42
C MET A 261 -17.93 7.41 7.74
N ARG A 262 -18.80 7.81 6.80
CA ARG A 262 -19.73 8.94 6.97
C ARG A 262 -20.92 8.59 7.88
N GLU A 263 -21.28 7.32 7.98
CA GLU A 263 -22.42 6.84 8.79
C GLU A 263 -22.06 6.55 10.26
N LYS A 264 -20.78 6.49 10.59
CA LYS A 264 -20.23 6.32 11.95
C LYS A 264 -19.92 7.65 12.58
#